data_d61848680140e3faa4fa69a6cbbd8e58
#
_entry.id   d61848680140e3faa4fa69a6cbbd8e58
#
_cell.length_a   1.000
_cell.length_b   1.000
_cell.length_c   1.000
_cell.angle_alpha   90.00
_cell.angle_beta   90.00
_cell.angle_gamma   90.00
#
_symmetry.space_group_name_H-M   'P 1'
#
loop_
_entity.id
_entity.type
_entity.pdbx_description
1 polymer ?
#
loop_
_entity_poly.entity_id
_entity_poly.type
_entity_poly.pdbx_seq_one_letter_code
_entity_poly.pdbx_strand_id
1 'polypeptide(L)'
;MNNTDSLEKIIKHQQNNDPKYPGQEHLLIQLCIRVNKKIQDNISSLLSGYGINYSTYMVLTILSTADNHCLSPSKISRELQFTKTNITRITDFLEKAGYIERTDSREDRRAKKISLTSDGLSFIQNVNIAQSLHLKEIWS
;
A
#
# COMPACT_ATOMS: atom_id res chain seq x y z
N MET A 1 -8.25 3.63 -30.04
CA MET A 1 -7.00 2.85 -30.16
C MET A 1 -6.75 2.13 -28.86
N ASN A 2 -6.66 0.81 -28.92
CA ASN A 2 -6.44 0.01 -27.73
C ASN A 2 -4.97 0.14 -27.29
N ASN A 3 -4.72 0.44 -26.02
CA ASN A 3 -3.36 0.59 -25.48
C ASN A 3 -2.49 -0.66 -25.65
N THR A 4 -3.10 -1.82 -25.88
CA THR A 4 -2.40 -3.08 -26.14
C THR A 4 -1.80 -3.16 -27.55
N ASP A 5 -2.36 -2.45 -28.51
CA ASP A 5 -1.88 -2.50 -29.89
C ASP A 5 -0.45 -1.97 -30.06
N SER A 6 -0.12 -0.87 -29.37
CA SER A 6 1.22 -0.30 -29.39
C SER A 6 2.25 -1.23 -28.76
N LEU A 7 1.87 -1.90 -27.68
CA LEU A 7 2.74 -2.85 -26.99
C LEU A 7 3.00 -4.08 -27.86
N GLU A 8 1.96 -4.63 -28.51
CA GLU A 8 2.10 -5.75 -29.43
C GLU A 8 3.03 -5.42 -30.60
N LYS A 9 2.93 -4.21 -31.15
CA LYS A 9 3.83 -3.73 -32.22
C LYS A 9 5.29 -3.69 -31.78
N ILE A 10 5.54 -3.19 -30.55
CA ILE A 10 6.90 -3.13 -30.01
C ILE A 10 7.48 -4.54 -29.88
N ILE A 11 6.69 -5.47 -29.36
CA ILE A 11 7.13 -6.85 -29.14
C ILE A 11 7.39 -7.55 -30.48
N LYS A 12 6.50 -7.39 -31.46
CA LYS A 12 6.71 -7.93 -32.81
C LYS A 12 7.98 -7.41 -33.45
N HIS A 13 8.25 -6.11 -33.31
CA HIS A 13 9.47 -5.49 -33.82
C HIS A 13 10.71 -6.12 -33.21
N GLN A 14 10.72 -6.34 -31.90
CA GLN A 14 11.85 -6.97 -31.20
C GLN A 14 12.00 -8.44 -31.61
N GLN A 15 10.91 -9.17 -31.79
CA GLN A 15 10.95 -10.55 -32.27
C GLN A 15 11.47 -10.68 -33.70
N ASN A 16 11.15 -9.72 -34.57
CA ASN A 16 11.66 -9.67 -35.93
C ASN A 16 13.17 -9.47 -35.95
N ASN A 17 13.71 -8.68 -35.02
CA ASN A 17 15.15 -8.42 -34.91
C ASN A 17 15.90 -9.56 -34.21
N ASP A 18 15.24 -10.29 -33.33
CA ASP A 18 15.81 -11.43 -32.61
C ASP A 18 14.73 -12.52 -32.45
N PRO A 19 14.83 -13.59 -33.27
CA PRO A 19 13.85 -14.70 -33.21
C PRO A 19 13.77 -15.40 -31.86
N LYS A 20 14.83 -15.29 -31.02
CA LYS A 20 14.85 -15.87 -29.67
C LYS A 20 14.30 -14.94 -28.60
N TYR A 21 13.87 -13.74 -28.98
CA TYR A 21 13.35 -12.77 -28.03
C TYR A 21 12.07 -13.30 -27.37
N PRO A 22 11.99 -13.30 -26.01
CA PRO A 22 10.86 -13.88 -25.27
C PRO A 22 9.66 -12.93 -25.32
N GLY A 23 9.00 -12.86 -26.47
CA GLY A 23 7.92 -11.90 -26.72
C GLY A 23 6.70 -12.11 -25.86
N GLN A 24 6.31 -13.37 -25.62
CA GLN A 24 5.12 -13.67 -24.78
C GLN A 24 5.36 -13.29 -23.33
N GLU A 25 6.53 -13.62 -22.80
CA GLU A 25 6.91 -13.26 -21.42
C GLU A 25 6.98 -11.75 -21.25
N HIS A 26 7.55 -11.05 -22.23
CA HIS A 26 7.61 -9.58 -22.19
C HIS A 26 6.20 -8.96 -22.21
N LEU A 27 5.32 -9.48 -23.09
CA LEU A 27 3.93 -9.01 -23.15
C LEU A 27 3.22 -9.20 -21.81
N LEU A 28 3.35 -10.38 -21.21
CA LEU A 28 2.74 -10.67 -19.91
C LEU A 28 3.22 -9.73 -18.83
N ILE A 29 4.53 -9.49 -18.73
CA ILE A 29 5.12 -8.58 -17.76
C ILE A 29 4.58 -7.17 -17.95
N GLN A 30 4.54 -6.68 -19.18
CA GLN A 30 4.03 -5.33 -19.48
C GLN A 30 2.55 -5.18 -19.15
N LEU A 31 1.75 -6.21 -19.42
CA LEU A 31 0.33 -6.21 -19.05
C LEU A 31 0.15 -6.20 -17.54
N CYS A 32 0.96 -6.97 -16.80
CA CYS A 32 0.95 -6.95 -15.34
C CYS A 32 1.29 -5.57 -14.79
N ILE A 33 2.29 -4.90 -15.36
CA ILE A 33 2.69 -3.55 -14.95
C ILE A 33 1.54 -2.57 -15.18
N ARG A 34 0.88 -2.63 -16.34
CA ARG A 34 -0.24 -1.74 -16.67
C ARG A 34 -1.45 -1.96 -15.74
N VAL A 35 -1.80 -3.23 -15.50
CA VAL A 35 -2.91 -3.57 -14.61
C VAL A 35 -2.61 -3.11 -13.19
N ASN A 36 -1.40 -3.36 -12.73
CA ASN A 36 -0.97 -2.94 -11.39
C ASN A 36 -1.05 -1.41 -11.23
N LYS A 37 -0.59 -0.66 -12.23
CA LYS A 37 -0.67 0.81 -12.21
C LYS A 37 -2.13 1.27 -12.11
N LYS A 38 -3.01 0.70 -12.91
CA LYS A 38 -4.44 1.04 -12.91
C LYS A 38 -5.08 0.75 -11.55
N ILE A 39 -4.78 -0.40 -10.95
CA ILE A 39 -5.28 -0.77 -9.64
C ILE A 39 -4.76 0.21 -8.57
N GLN A 40 -3.46 0.52 -8.59
CA GLN A 40 -2.87 1.45 -7.64
C GLN A 40 -3.45 2.85 -7.77
N ASP A 41 -3.65 3.35 -9.00
CA ASP A 41 -4.24 4.66 -9.22
C ASP A 41 -5.66 4.72 -8.65
N ASN A 42 -6.45 3.67 -8.84
CA ASN A 42 -7.81 3.59 -8.29
C ASN A 42 -7.81 3.56 -6.76
N ILE A 43 -6.94 2.75 -6.16
CA ILE A 43 -6.82 2.67 -4.70
C ILE A 43 -6.34 4.02 -4.13
N SER A 44 -5.33 4.63 -4.75
CA SER A 44 -4.79 5.92 -4.31
C SER A 44 -5.85 7.02 -4.38
N SER A 45 -6.68 7.01 -5.41
CA SER A 45 -7.78 7.98 -5.56
C SER A 45 -8.78 7.85 -4.41
N LEU A 46 -9.17 6.61 -4.07
CA LEU A 46 -10.06 6.35 -2.93
C LEU A 46 -9.45 6.84 -1.62
N LEU A 47 -8.20 6.45 -1.35
CA LEU A 47 -7.52 6.80 -0.10
C LEU A 47 -7.28 8.31 0.02
N SER A 48 -7.03 8.99 -1.10
CA SER A 48 -6.89 10.44 -1.14
C SER A 48 -8.15 11.14 -0.62
N GLY A 49 -9.33 10.59 -0.91
CA GLY A 49 -10.60 11.09 -0.37
C GLY A 49 -10.67 11.04 1.16
N TYR A 50 -9.90 10.16 1.79
CA TYR A 50 -9.79 10.05 3.25
C TYR A 50 -8.57 10.80 3.80
N GLY A 51 -7.82 11.48 2.95
CA GLY A 51 -6.63 12.25 3.36
C GLY A 51 -5.40 11.41 3.65
N ILE A 52 -5.32 10.18 3.16
CA ILE A 52 -4.19 9.27 3.36
C ILE A 52 -3.70 8.72 2.03
N ASN A 53 -2.48 8.19 2.04
CA ASN A 53 -1.91 7.44 0.93
C ASN A 53 -1.84 5.95 1.27
N TYR A 54 -1.39 5.14 0.31
CA TYR A 54 -1.33 3.69 0.47
C TYR A 54 -0.38 3.27 1.61
N SER A 55 0.76 3.93 1.75
CA SER A 55 1.72 3.62 2.83
C SER A 55 1.11 3.85 4.22
N THR A 56 0.41 4.97 4.39
CA THR A 56 -0.31 5.29 5.64
C THR A 56 -1.41 4.28 5.90
N TYR A 57 -2.16 3.92 4.86
CA TYR A 57 -3.18 2.89 4.94
C TYR A 57 -2.61 1.55 5.43
N MET A 58 -1.45 1.15 4.90
CA MET A 58 -0.81 -0.11 5.30
C MET A 58 -0.38 -0.10 6.76
N VAL A 59 0.13 1.02 7.26
CA VAL A 59 0.49 1.15 8.69
C VAL A 59 -0.74 1.00 9.58
N LEU A 60 -1.83 1.68 9.25
CA LEU A 60 -3.08 1.56 10.00
C LEU A 60 -3.64 0.13 9.96
N THR A 61 -3.55 -0.50 8.80
CA THR A 61 -4.07 -1.86 8.60
C THR A 61 -3.29 -2.87 9.45
N ILE A 62 -1.96 -2.81 9.43
CA ILE A 62 -1.13 -3.74 10.20
C ILE A 62 -1.36 -3.55 11.71
N LEU A 63 -1.53 -2.31 12.16
CA LEU A 63 -1.87 -2.03 13.55
C LEU A 63 -3.24 -2.59 13.94
N SER A 64 -4.22 -2.50 13.04
CA SER A 64 -5.57 -2.99 13.30
C SER A 64 -5.61 -4.51 13.48
N THR A 65 -4.70 -5.24 12.86
CA THR A 65 -4.61 -6.70 12.94
C THR A 65 -3.68 -7.20 14.05
N ALA A 66 -2.91 -6.30 14.64
CA ALA A 66 -1.96 -6.66 15.70
C ALA A 66 -2.65 -6.90 17.04
N ASP A 67 -2.02 -7.70 17.88
CA ASP A 67 -2.49 -7.94 19.24
C ASP A 67 -2.51 -6.61 20.01
N ASN A 68 -3.66 -6.33 20.65
CA ASN A 68 -3.89 -5.07 21.38
C ASN A 68 -3.71 -3.82 20.50
N HIS A 69 -3.75 -3.97 19.15
CA HIS A 69 -3.56 -2.89 18.18
C HIS A 69 -2.27 -2.10 18.41
N CYS A 70 -1.21 -2.82 18.75
CA CYS A 70 0.06 -2.22 19.15
C CYS A 70 1.23 -2.95 18.53
N LEU A 71 2.18 -2.18 17.97
CA LEU A 71 3.41 -2.70 17.38
C LEU A 71 4.57 -1.73 17.65
N SER A 72 5.80 -2.26 17.66
CA SER A 72 7.00 -1.41 17.67
C SER A 72 7.24 -0.82 16.28
N PRO A 73 7.86 0.37 16.17
CA PRO A 73 8.23 0.93 14.88
C PRO A 73 9.13 0.00 14.05
N SER A 74 10.05 -0.70 14.69
CA SER A 74 10.95 -1.62 14.01
C SER A 74 10.21 -2.83 13.44
N LYS A 75 9.18 -3.32 14.12
CA LYS A 75 8.35 -4.42 13.60
C LYS A 75 7.53 -3.96 12.40
N ILE A 76 6.93 -2.77 12.44
CA ILE A 76 6.20 -2.20 11.30
C ILE A 76 7.13 -2.04 10.11
N SER A 77 8.32 -1.48 10.32
CA SER A 77 9.33 -1.31 9.27
C SER A 77 9.70 -2.64 8.61
N ARG A 78 9.92 -3.67 9.40
CA ARG A 78 10.30 -5.00 8.91
C ARG A 78 9.16 -5.68 8.15
N GLU A 79 7.95 -5.66 8.71
CA GLU A 79 6.79 -6.32 8.11
C GLU A 79 6.36 -5.66 6.79
N LEU A 80 6.39 -4.33 6.73
CA LEU A 80 5.98 -3.58 5.54
C LEU A 80 7.14 -3.24 4.61
N GLN A 81 8.38 -3.53 5.01
CA GLN A 81 9.60 -3.18 4.25
C GLN A 81 9.71 -1.68 4.00
N PHE A 82 9.32 -0.88 4.98
CA PHE A 82 9.42 0.58 4.93
C PHE A 82 10.69 1.03 5.63
N THR A 83 11.28 2.14 5.16
CA THR A 83 12.44 2.76 5.82
C THR A 83 12.04 3.37 7.16
N LYS A 84 13.00 3.52 8.07
CA LYS A 84 12.77 4.19 9.35
C LYS A 84 12.27 5.62 9.16
N THR A 85 12.84 6.33 8.19
CA THR A 85 12.42 7.70 7.84
C THR A 85 10.96 7.75 7.42
N ASN A 86 10.53 6.79 6.59
CA ASN A 86 9.15 6.71 6.14
C ASN A 86 8.20 6.41 7.30
N ILE A 87 8.57 5.46 8.16
CA ILE A 87 7.77 5.12 9.36
C ILE A 87 7.65 6.35 10.28
N THR A 88 8.73 7.08 10.51
CA THR A 88 8.70 8.30 11.36
C THR A 88 7.74 9.32 10.78
N ARG A 89 7.82 9.58 9.48
CA ARG A 89 6.96 10.53 8.79
C ARG A 89 5.47 10.14 8.90
N ILE A 90 5.17 8.87 8.67
CA ILE A 90 3.80 8.34 8.72
C ILE A 90 3.26 8.41 10.16
N THR A 91 4.06 7.99 11.14
CA THR A 91 3.63 7.99 12.54
C THR A 91 3.48 9.40 13.10
N ASP A 92 4.32 10.35 12.67
CA ASP A 92 4.14 11.76 13.03
C ASP A 92 2.80 12.30 12.52
N PHE A 93 2.47 11.99 11.29
CA PHE A 93 1.19 12.38 10.69
C PHE A 93 0.00 11.76 11.44
N LEU A 94 0.06 10.47 11.70
CA LEU A 94 -1.03 9.73 12.36
C LEU A 94 -1.22 10.16 13.82
N GLU A 95 -0.14 10.47 14.51
CA GLU A 95 -0.21 10.97 15.88
C GLU A 95 -0.89 12.34 15.93
N LYS A 96 -0.52 13.25 15.03
CA LYS A 96 -1.16 14.57 14.91
C LYS A 96 -2.65 14.46 14.60
N ALA A 97 -3.03 13.48 13.78
CA ALA A 97 -4.42 13.23 13.42
C ALA A 97 -5.22 12.59 14.57
N GLY A 98 -4.54 12.11 15.62
CA GLY A 98 -5.19 11.46 16.74
C GLY A 98 -5.53 9.98 16.51
N TYR A 99 -4.94 9.37 15.49
CA TYR A 99 -5.22 7.97 15.13
C TYR A 99 -4.28 6.98 15.79
N ILE A 100 -3.12 7.42 16.25
CA ILE A 100 -2.18 6.60 16.99
C ILE A 100 -1.64 7.34 18.21
N GLU A 101 -1.13 6.57 19.16
CA GLU A 101 -0.37 7.06 20.29
C GLU A 101 0.99 6.38 20.31
N ARG A 102 2.02 7.14 20.68
CA ARG A 102 3.35 6.58 20.91
C ARG A 102 3.59 6.48 22.39
N THR A 103 3.95 5.29 22.86
CA THR A 103 4.28 5.06 24.26
C THR A 103 5.63 4.37 24.36
N ASP A 104 6.34 4.62 25.46
CA ASP A 104 7.56 3.89 25.78
C ASP A 104 7.16 2.59 26.48
N SER A 105 7.91 1.51 26.18
CA SER A 105 7.73 0.26 26.91
C SER A 105 8.14 0.43 28.37
N ARG A 106 7.33 -0.09 29.30
CA ARG A 106 7.66 -0.05 30.74
C ARG A 106 8.92 -0.85 31.08
N GLU A 107 9.25 -1.84 30.25
CA GLU A 107 10.38 -2.75 30.49
C GLU A 107 11.67 -2.23 29.90
N ASP A 108 11.60 -1.43 28.84
CA ASP A 108 12.78 -0.85 28.17
C ASP A 108 12.41 0.53 27.63
N ARG A 109 13.05 1.57 28.18
CA ARG A 109 12.85 2.97 27.75
C ARG A 109 13.25 3.20 26.28
N ARG A 110 14.01 2.27 25.69
CA ARG A 110 14.42 2.32 24.28
C ARG A 110 13.38 1.72 23.35
N ALA A 111 12.48 0.89 23.88
CA ALA A 111 11.43 0.23 23.09
C ALA A 111 10.21 1.13 23.01
N LYS A 112 10.02 1.74 21.85
CA LYS A 112 8.84 2.53 21.56
C LYS A 112 7.73 1.62 21.06
N LYS A 113 6.49 1.93 21.41
CA LYS A 113 5.30 1.24 20.94
C LYS A 113 4.36 2.23 20.27
N ILE A 114 3.75 1.79 19.19
CA ILE A 114 2.75 2.54 18.46
C ILE A 114 1.42 1.79 18.62
N SER A 115 0.40 2.47 19.12
CA SER A 115 -0.92 1.89 19.37
C SER A 115 -1.98 2.67 18.63
N LEU A 116 -2.96 1.97 18.05
CA LEU A 116 -4.16 2.62 17.51
C LEU A 116 -5.00 3.19 18.64
N THR A 117 -5.51 4.39 18.44
CA THR A 117 -6.56 4.95 19.29
C THR A 117 -7.92 4.41 18.85
N SER A 118 -8.97 4.64 19.66
CA SER A 118 -10.34 4.29 19.25
C SER A 118 -10.73 4.99 17.96
N ASP A 119 -10.32 6.25 17.79
CA ASP A 119 -10.57 7.02 16.58
C ASP A 119 -9.83 6.42 15.38
N GLY A 120 -8.58 5.99 15.58
CA GLY A 120 -7.79 5.33 14.55
C GLY A 120 -8.42 4.02 14.09
N LEU A 121 -8.90 3.22 15.04
CA LEU A 121 -9.56 1.95 14.71
C LEU A 121 -10.86 2.19 13.94
N SER A 122 -11.69 3.13 14.39
CA SER A 122 -12.91 3.49 13.66
C SER A 122 -12.62 4.02 12.26
N PHE A 123 -11.59 4.85 12.14
CA PHE A 123 -11.16 5.41 10.84
C PHE A 123 -10.77 4.32 9.86
N ILE A 124 -9.88 3.40 10.27
CA ILE A 124 -9.42 2.35 9.35
C ILE A 124 -10.52 1.35 9.02
N GLN A 125 -11.43 1.08 9.94
CA GLN A 125 -12.58 0.23 9.66
C GLN A 125 -13.48 0.85 8.59
N ASN A 126 -13.74 2.15 8.65
CA ASN A 126 -14.53 2.86 7.64
C ASN A 126 -13.84 2.87 6.29
N VAL A 127 -12.53 3.10 6.25
CA VAL A 127 -11.74 3.05 5.02
C VAL A 127 -11.81 1.66 4.40
N ASN A 128 -11.68 0.61 5.22
CA ASN A 128 -11.72 -0.77 4.73
C ASN A 128 -13.08 -1.14 4.14
N ILE A 129 -14.18 -0.65 4.72
CA ILE A 129 -15.52 -0.87 4.15
C ILE A 129 -15.61 -0.22 2.76
N ALA A 130 -15.19 1.04 2.64
CA ALA A 130 -15.21 1.75 1.37
C ALA A 130 -14.31 1.08 0.33
N GLN A 131 -13.12 0.64 0.74
CA GLN A 131 -12.19 -0.06 -0.15
C GLN A 131 -12.73 -1.41 -0.60
N SER A 132 -13.38 -2.15 0.28
CA SER A 132 -14.00 -3.44 -0.06
C SER A 132 -15.05 -3.27 -1.16
N LEU A 133 -15.90 -2.26 -1.06
CA LEU A 133 -16.89 -1.96 -2.08
C LEU A 133 -16.23 -1.56 -3.40
N HIS A 134 -15.19 -0.75 -3.34
CA HIS A 134 -14.45 -0.29 -4.52
C HIS A 134 -13.73 -1.45 -5.23
N LEU A 135 -13.13 -2.36 -4.49
CA LEU A 135 -12.47 -3.54 -5.04
C LEU A 135 -13.46 -4.46 -5.75
N LYS A 136 -14.67 -4.60 -5.21
CA LYS A 136 -15.75 -5.36 -5.87
C LYS A 136 -16.12 -4.74 -7.22
N GLU A 137 -16.18 -3.44 -7.31
CA GLU A 137 -16.47 -2.72 -8.56
C GLU A 137 -15.39 -2.93 -9.61
N ILE A 138 -14.11 -2.96 -9.19
CA ILE A 138 -12.98 -3.18 -10.11
C ILE A 138 -13.07 -4.56 -10.77
N TRP A 139 -13.54 -5.56 -10.03
CA TRP A 139 -13.60 -6.95 -10.52
C TRP A 139 -14.96 -7.37 -11.09
N SER A 140 -15.94 -6.51 -11.03
CA SER A 140 -17.29 -6.80 -11.55
C SER A 140 -17.43 -6.61 -13.06
#